data_bac609746ac8afc3315db35c81b8c821
#
_entry.id   bac609746ac8afc3315db35c81b8c821
#
_cell.length_a   1.000
_cell.length_b   1.000
_cell.length_c   1.000
_cell.angle_alpha   90.00
_cell.angle_beta   90.00
_cell.angle_gamma   90.00
#
_symmetry.space_group_name_H-M   'P 1'
#
loop_
_entity.id
_entity.type
_entity.pdbx_description
1 polymer ?
#
loop_
_entity_poly.entity_id
_entity_poly.type
_entity_poly.pdbx_seq_one_letter_code
_entity_poly.pdbx_strand_id
1 'polypeptide(L)'
;PVLTSRQATAITTHFPGFRRISIDDLRKTHVIQDIQQFILVRLQSDKTIARQITKDSTELLSLLHVKSAGCFLYIKKVLDGVSECYITLEEIRDIPGTLNGLYLWLCLKQFNKKNFSKVRPLVNILLASNSLSEAELYEVVSIAGAVSSQETFQKYLTQLRPLLAKYREAEAGE
;
A
#
# COMPACT_ATOMS: atom_id res chain seq x y z
N PRO A 1 2.27 -19.44 -25.51
CA PRO A 1 1.88 -19.02 -24.17
C PRO A 1 2.78 -17.89 -23.68
N VAL A 2 2.22 -16.92 -22.98
CA VAL A 2 2.95 -15.85 -22.28
C VAL A 2 2.99 -16.24 -20.80
N LEU A 3 4.21 -16.29 -20.23
CA LEU A 3 4.41 -16.58 -18.82
C LEU A 3 4.92 -15.29 -18.14
N THR A 4 4.33 -14.92 -17.03
CA THR A 4 4.77 -13.80 -16.20
C THR A 4 5.30 -14.31 -14.87
N SER A 5 6.42 -13.77 -14.42
CA SER A 5 6.98 -14.11 -13.11
C SER A 5 7.83 -12.97 -12.57
N ARG A 6 8.10 -12.98 -11.27
CA ARG A 6 9.19 -12.18 -10.70
C ARG A 6 10.52 -12.72 -11.18
N GLN A 7 11.52 -11.85 -11.32
CA GLN A 7 12.87 -12.27 -11.66
C GLN A 7 13.43 -13.13 -10.52
N ALA A 8 13.57 -14.43 -10.75
CA ALA A 8 14.17 -15.39 -9.84
C ALA A 8 15.11 -16.30 -10.60
N THR A 9 16.29 -16.57 -10.05
CA THR A 9 17.31 -17.42 -10.67
C THR A 9 16.77 -18.80 -11.01
N ALA A 10 15.96 -19.39 -10.12
CA ALA A 10 15.31 -20.68 -10.34
C ALA A 10 14.45 -20.70 -11.63
N ILE A 11 13.71 -19.61 -11.90
CA ILE A 11 12.85 -19.52 -13.10
C ILE A 11 13.71 -19.34 -14.35
N THR A 12 14.77 -18.57 -14.27
CA THR A 12 15.65 -18.32 -15.42
C THR A 12 16.42 -19.55 -15.86
N THR A 13 16.73 -20.47 -14.97
CA THR A 13 17.41 -21.73 -15.27
C THR A 13 16.49 -22.79 -15.85
N HIS A 14 15.20 -22.81 -15.46
CA HIS A 14 14.24 -23.83 -15.92
C HIS A 14 13.62 -23.55 -17.30
N PHE A 15 13.73 -22.32 -17.81
CA PHE A 15 13.18 -21.93 -19.10
C PHE A 15 14.27 -21.37 -20.05
N PRO A 16 15.32 -22.14 -20.38
CA PRO A 16 16.29 -21.72 -21.38
C PRO A 16 15.61 -21.72 -22.76
N GLY A 17 15.82 -20.69 -23.53
CA GLY A 17 15.28 -20.57 -24.91
C GLY A 17 13.98 -19.78 -25.05
N PHE A 18 13.33 -19.38 -23.97
CA PHE A 18 12.23 -18.42 -24.06
C PHE A 18 12.76 -16.99 -24.25
N ARG A 19 12.13 -16.24 -25.18
CA ARG A 19 12.38 -14.80 -25.30
C ARG A 19 11.90 -14.13 -24.03
N ARG A 20 12.80 -13.46 -23.33
CA ARG A 20 12.51 -12.75 -22.08
C ARG A 20 12.34 -11.27 -22.36
N ILE A 21 11.35 -10.69 -21.72
CA ILE A 21 11.17 -9.24 -21.67
C ILE A 21 11.16 -8.89 -20.19
N SER A 22 12.16 -8.12 -19.75
CA SER A 22 12.14 -7.55 -18.40
C SER A 22 11.32 -6.26 -18.44
N ILE A 23 10.29 -6.17 -17.61
CA ILE A 23 9.50 -4.94 -17.48
C ILE A 23 10.37 -3.81 -16.89
N ASP A 24 11.36 -4.17 -16.06
CA ASP A 24 12.30 -3.20 -15.49
C ASP A 24 13.25 -2.60 -16.55
N ASP A 25 13.46 -3.31 -17.67
CA ASP A 25 14.26 -2.83 -18.80
C ASP A 25 13.43 -2.01 -19.79
N LEU A 26 12.10 -1.95 -19.63
CA LEU A 26 11.28 -1.03 -20.39
C LEU A 26 11.81 0.38 -20.11
N ARG A 27 12.13 1.11 -21.17
CA ARG A 27 12.78 2.42 -21.10
C ARG A 27 12.11 3.27 -20.03
N LYS A 28 12.86 3.68 -19.04
CA LYS A 28 12.39 4.49 -17.90
C LYS A 28 11.50 5.66 -18.31
N THR A 29 11.70 6.20 -19.51
CA THR A 29 10.91 7.28 -20.11
C THR A 29 9.42 6.92 -20.28
N HIS A 30 9.10 5.69 -20.70
CA HIS A 30 7.71 5.24 -20.84
C HIS A 30 7.03 5.10 -19.49
N VAL A 31 7.72 4.51 -18.51
CA VAL A 31 7.18 4.38 -17.14
C VAL A 31 6.90 5.76 -16.55
N ILE A 32 7.78 6.74 -16.79
CA ILE A 32 7.56 8.13 -16.34
C ILE A 32 6.29 8.72 -16.97
N GLN A 33 6.13 8.57 -18.28
CA GLN A 33 4.96 9.05 -19.01
C GLN A 33 3.67 8.37 -18.54
N ASP A 34 3.71 7.05 -18.35
CA ASP A 34 2.58 6.26 -17.88
C ASP A 34 2.14 6.70 -16.48
N ILE A 35 3.10 6.95 -15.57
CA ILE A 35 2.84 7.47 -14.23
C ILE A 35 2.21 8.85 -14.28
N GLN A 36 2.76 9.76 -15.09
CA GLN A 36 2.20 11.09 -15.25
C GLN A 36 0.78 11.02 -15.78
N GLN A 37 0.55 10.19 -16.79
CA GLN A 37 -0.78 9.98 -17.35
C GLN A 37 -1.74 9.38 -16.30
N PHE A 38 -1.30 8.40 -15.52
CA PHE A 38 -2.11 7.82 -14.44
C PHE A 38 -2.51 8.88 -13.41
N ILE A 39 -1.57 9.71 -12.95
CA ILE A 39 -1.86 10.82 -12.02
C ILE A 39 -2.89 11.76 -12.65
N LEU A 40 -2.69 12.20 -13.90
CA LEU A 40 -3.60 13.10 -14.58
C LEU A 40 -5.02 12.54 -14.70
N VAL A 41 -5.15 11.27 -15.11
CA VAL A 41 -6.45 10.60 -15.20
C VAL A 41 -7.14 10.56 -13.83
N ARG A 42 -6.41 10.22 -12.76
CA ARG A 42 -6.96 10.23 -11.39
C ARG A 42 -7.43 11.62 -10.96
N LEU A 43 -6.66 12.67 -11.27
CA LEU A 43 -7.04 14.05 -10.94
C LEU A 43 -8.30 14.52 -11.69
N GLN A 44 -8.49 14.06 -12.93
CA GLN A 44 -9.65 14.41 -13.75
C GLN A 44 -10.90 13.62 -13.34
N SER A 45 -10.74 12.35 -12.98
CA SER A 45 -11.86 11.45 -12.67
C SER A 45 -12.35 11.56 -11.22
N ASP A 46 -11.49 11.96 -10.30
CA ASP A 46 -11.78 12.00 -8.86
C ASP A 46 -12.07 13.42 -8.38
N LYS A 47 -13.35 13.72 -8.16
CA LYS A 47 -13.80 15.03 -7.70
C LYS A 47 -13.26 15.44 -6.33
N THR A 48 -12.96 14.46 -5.47
CA THR A 48 -12.44 14.73 -4.12
C THR A 48 -11.00 15.20 -4.21
N ILE A 49 -10.18 14.52 -5.02
CA ILE A 49 -8.80 14.94 -5.28
C ILE A 49 -8.81 16.31 -5.97
N ALA A 50 -9.64 16.48 -7.02
CA ALA A 50 -9.72 17.72 -7.78
C ALA A 50 -10.03 18.95 -6.91
N ARG A 51 -10.86 18.79 -5.87
CA ARG A 51 -11.19 19.89 -4.93
C ARG A 51 -10.03 20.28 -4.02
N GLN A 52 -9.07 19.40 -3.79
CA GLN A 52 -7.89 19.68 -2.97
C GLN A 52 -6.76 20.33 -3.77
N ILE A 53 -6.87 20.38 -5.10
CA ILE A 53 -5.84 20.94 -5.96
C ILE A 53 -5.79 22.47 -5.80
N THR A 54 -4.63 22.97 -5.44
CA THR A 54 -4.27 24.40 -5.39
C THR A 54 -3.18 24.70 -6.43
N LYS A 55 -2.76 25.95 -6.53
CA LYS A 55 -1.64 26.34 -7.41
C LYS A 55 -0.34 25.60 -7.06
N ASP A 56 -0.13 25.28 -5.78
CA ASP A 56 1.08 24.62 -5.29
C ASP A 56 1.04 23.08 -5.46
N SER A 57 -0.10 22.55 -5.86
CA SER A 57 -0.30 21.08 -5.99
C SER A 57 0.53 20.48 -7.11
N THR A 58 0.93 21.25 -8.12
CA THR A 58 1.79 20.77 -9.21
C THR A 58 3.15 20.32 -8.69
N GLU A 59 3.73 21.04 -7.72
CA GLU A 59 4.98 20.66 -7.06
C GLU A 59 4.80 19.36 -6.27
N LEU A 60 3.70 19.25 -5.52
CA LEU A 60 3.39 18.03 -4.72
C LEU A 60 3.18 16.79 -5.59
N LEU A 61 2.52 16.95 -6.74
CA LEU A 61 2.33 15.84 -7.68
C LEU A 61 3.65 15.44 -8.36
N SER A 62 4.51 16.39 -8.67
CA SER A 62 5.86 16.13 -9.16
C SER A 62 6.70 15.41 -8.11
N LEU A 63 6.58 15.81 -6.84
CA LEU A 63 7.23 15.15 -5.72
C LEU A 63 6.71 13.71 -5.54
N LEU A 64 5.40 13.47 -5.67
CA LEU A 64 4.79 12.14 -5.62
C LEU A 64 5.37 11.23 -6.72
N HIS A 65 5.49 11.76 -7.94
CA HIS A 65 6.12 11.04 -9.04
C HIS A 65 7.57 10.64 -8.71
N VAL A 66 8.38 11.57 -8.21
CA VAL A 66 9.79 11.30 -7.82
C VAL A 66 9.87 10.27 -6.70
N LYS A 67 9.06 10.43 -5.65
CA LYS A 67 9.04 9.52 -4.49
C LYS A 67 8.60 8.11 -4.86
N SER A 68 7.74 7.96 -5.85
CA SER A 68 7.27 6.65 -6.28
C SER A 68 8.35 5.77 -6.91
N ALA A 69 9.42 6.38 -7.43
CA ALA A 69 10.51 5.70 -8.16
C ALA A 69 10.00 4.69 -9.22
N GLY A 70 8.87 4.99 -9.86
CA GLY A 70 8.26 4.08 -10.85
C GLY A 70 7.22 3.11 -10.28
N CYS A 71 6.96 3.12 -8.98
CA CYS A 71 6.02 2.21 -8.34
C CYS A 71 4.57 2.72 -8.45
N PHE A 72 3.78 2.17 -9.38
CA PHE A 72 2.35 2.51 -9.53
C PHE A 72 1.54 2.25 -8.28
N LEU A 73 1.80 1.15 -7.57
CA LEU A 73 1.09 0.82 -6.32
C LEU A 73 1.29 1.90 -5.25
N TYR A 74 2.51 2.46 -5.17
CA TYR A 74 2.80 3.57 -4.26
C TYR A 74 1.90 4.77 -4.58
N ILE A 75 1.87 5.20 -5.85
CA ILE A 75 1.07 6.34 -6.30
C ILE A 75 -0.41 6.09 -6.07
N LYS A 76 -0.89 4.89 -6.48
CA LYS A 76 -2.28 4.50 -6.28
C LYS A 76 -2.68 4.62 -4.81
N LYS A 77 -1.89 4.06 -3.89
CA LYS A 77 -2.20 4.09 -2.44
C LYS A 77 -2.19 5.50 -1.87
N VAL A 78 -1.27 6.37 -2.30
CA VAL A 78 -1.27 7.78 -1.87
C VAL A 78 -2.51 8.49 -2.40
N LEU A 79 -2.83 8.37 -3.68
CA LEU A 79 -3.99 9.04 -4.29
C LEU A 79 -5.33 8.48 -3.74
N ASP A 80 -5.42 7.18 -3.46
CA ASP A 80 -6.59 6.60 -2.79
C ASP A 80 -6.77 7.21 -1.39
N GLY A 81 -5.68 7.38 -0.63
CA GLY A 81 -5.70 8.03 0.67
C GLY A 81 -6.13 9.51 0.59
N VAL A 82 -5.75 10.24 -0.47
CA VAL A 82 -6.20 11.62 -0.70
C VAL A 82 -7.68 11.65 -1.07
N SER A 83 -8.13 10.74 -1.94
CA SER A 83 -9.54 10.60 -2.33
C SER A 83 -10.45 10.35 -1.14
N GLU A 84 -10.00 9.54 -0.19
CA GLU A 84 -10.73 9.19 1.02
C GLU A 84 -10.54 10.20 2.16
N CYS A 85 -9.90 11.34 1.88
CA CYS A 85 -9.59 12.38 2.88
C CYS A 85 -8.76 11.86 4.08
N TYR A 86 -8.06 10.74 3.92
CA TYR A 86 -7.19 10.17 4.93
C TYR A 86 -5.75 10.72 4.85
N ILE A 87 -5.33 11.13 3.65
CA ILE A 87 -4.07 11.82 3.37
C ILE A 87 -4.42 13.20 2.79
N THR A 88 -3.74 14.26 3.20
CA THR A 88 -3.79 15.56 2.51
C THR A 88 -2.69 15.65 1.46
N LEU A 89 -2.87 16.51 0.46
CA LEU A 89 -1.83 16.72 -0.57
C LEU A 89 -0.52 17.22 0.05
N GLU A 90 -0.58 18.07 1.07
CA GLU A 90 0.58 18.61 1.78
C GLU A 90 1.39 17.51 2.47
N GLU A 91 0.71 16.50 3.01
CA GLU A 91 1.36 15.36 3.69
C GLU A 91 2.21 14.49 2.75
N ILE A 92 2.05 14.63 1.42
CA ILE A 92 2.92 13.95 0.45
C ILE A 92 4.40 14.27 0.71
N ARG A 93 4.70 15.45 1.26
CA ARG A 93 6.08 15.83 1.63
C ARG A 93 6.67 14.94 2.71
N ASP A 94 5.85 14.48 3.65
CA ASP A 94 6.27 13.69 4.82
C ASP A 94 6.28 12.18 4.56
N ILE A 95 5.56 11.73 3.54
CA ILE A 95 5.48 10.29 3.20
C ILE A 95 6.84 9.80 2.69
N PRO A 96 7.43 8.73 3.25
CA PRO A 96 8.67 8.14 2.74
C PRO A 96 8.54 7.63 1.29
N GLY A 97 9.62 7.77 0.50
CA GLY A 97 9.65 7.39 -0.92
C GLY A 97 9.74 5.87 -1.20
N THR A 98 9.33 5.02 -0.27
CA THR A 98 9.28 3.57 -0.46
C THR A 98 7.92 3.02 -0.07
N LEU A 99 7.49 1.94 -0.71
CA LEU A 99 6.19 1.32 -0.41
C LEU A 99 6.12 0.86 1.06
N ASN A 100 7.17 0.26 1.58
CA ASN A 100 7.24 -0.14 2.99
C ASN A 100 7.18 1.06 3.93
N GLY A 101 7.87 2.15 3.58
CA GLY A 101 7.82 3.41 4.33
C GLY A 101 6.43 4.04 4.33
N LEU A 102 5.74 4.01 3.19
CA LEU A 102 4.35 4.47 3.08
C LEU A 102 3.44 3.68 4.03
N TYR A 103 3.49 2.34 4.01
CA TYR A 103 2.67 1.53 4.91
C TYR A 103 2.97 1.77 6.39
N LEU A 104 4.25 1.88 6.74
CA LEU A 104 4.63 2.23 8.11
C LEU A 104 4.11 3.61 8.51
N TRP A 105 4.24 4.61 7.62
CA TRP A 105 3.73 5.96 7.84
C TRP A 105 2.20 5.95 8.05
N LEU A 106 1.45 5.21 7.22
CA LEU A 106 0.01 5.03 7.36
C LEU A 106 -0.36 4.40 8.72
N CYS A 107 0.36 3.36 9.13
CA CYS A 107 0.15 2.73 10.44
C CYS A 107 0.43 3.72 11.59
N LEU A 108 1.52 4.48 11.50
CA LEU A 108 1.87 5.45 12.55
C LEU A 108 0.90 6.63 12.61
N LYS A 109 0.36 7.04 11.47
CA LYS A 109 -0.70 8.05 11.39
C LYS A 109 -1.98 7.56 12.06
N GLN A 110 -2.36 6.30 11.84
CA GLN A 110 -3.56 5.69 12.42
C GLN A 110 -3.45 5.46 13.93
N PHE A 111 -2.29 5.01 14.40
CA PHE A 111 -2.15 4.50 15.77
C PHE A 111 -1.29 5.36 16.68
N ASN A 112 -0.56 6.34 16.19
CA ASN A 112 0.63 6.93 16.79
C ASN A 112 1.68 5.87 17.23
N LYS A 113 2.91 6.28 17.51
CA LYS A 113 4.03 5.36 17.79
C LYS A 113 3.79 4.44 19.00
N LYS A 114 3.19 4.96 20.07
CA LYS A 114 2.94 4.22 21.31
C LYS A 114 1.86 3.15 21.14
N ASN A 115 0.78 3.50 20.46
CA ASN A 115 -0.30 2.56 20.22
C ASN A 115 0.05 1.55 19.14
N PHE A 116 0.84 1.95 18.11
CA PHE A 116 1.30 1.03 17.09
C PHE A 116 2.15 -0.11 17.66
N SER A 117 3.00 0.16 18.65
CA SER A 117 3.77 -0.90 19.31
C SER A 117 2.89 -1.98 19.95
N LYS A 118 1.71 -1.61 20.44
CA LYS A 118 0.73 -2.54 21.03
C LYS A 118 -0.06 -3.32 19.99
N VAL A 119 -0.35 -2.71 18.85
CA VAL A 119 -1.13 -3.32 17.75
C VAL A 119 -0.24 -4.17 16.83
N ARG A 120 1.06 -3.87 16.78
CA ARG A 120 2.03 -4.53 15.89
C ARG A 120 2.03 -6.06 15.97
N PRO A 121 1.95 -6.73 17.14
CA PRO A 121 1.87 -8.19 17.19
C PRO A 121 0.63 -8.73 16.46
N LEU A 122 -0.53 -8.08 16.63
CA LEU A 122 -1.76 -8.44 15.91
C LEU A 122 -1.58 -8.30 14.40
N VAL A 123 -0.98 -7.20 13.93
CA VAL A 123 -0.68 -6.99 12.51
C VAL A 123 0.25 -8.09 11.98
N ASN A 124 1.31 -8.43 12.73
CA ASN A 124 2.25 -9.46 12.31
C ASN A 124 1.57 -10.84 12.17
N ILE A 125 0.68 -11.21 13.09
CA ILE A 125 -0.08 -12.46 13.04
C ILE A 125 -1.03 -12.45 11.84
N LEU A 126 -1.76 -11.35 11.62
CA LEU A 126 -2.64 -11.19 10.45
C LEU A 126 -1.89 -11.34 9.12
N LEU A 127 -0.69 -10.77 9.02
CA LEU A 127 0.13 -10.87 7.81
C LEU A 127 0.77 -12.26 7.62
N ALA A 128 1.00 -12.98 8.72
CA ALA A 128 1.57 -14.33 8.67
C ALA A 128 0.52 -15.42 8.43
N SER A 129 -0.76 -15.12 8.71
CA SER A 129 -1.87 -16.07 8.59
C SER A 129 -2.71 -15.78 7.34
N ASN A 130 -2.88 -16.78 6.49
CA ASN A 130 -3.66 -16.60 5.26
C ASN A 130 -5.18 -16.75 5.44
N SER A 131 -5.68 -17.25 6.58
CA SER A 131 -7.11 -17.60 6.74
C SER A 131 -7.57 -17.86 8.17
N LEU A 132 -7.10 -17.09 9.15
CA LEU A 132 -7.66 -17.22 10.51
C LEU A 132 -9.03 -16.53 10.59
N SER A 133 -9.98 -17.22 11.20
CA SER A 133 -11.23 -16.60 11.66
C SER A 133 -10.93 -15.60 12.79
N GLU A 134 -11.87 -14.70 13.07
CA GLU A 134 -11.70 -13.72 14.14
C GLU A 134 -11.52 -14.38 15.53
N ALA A 135 -12.19 -15.52 15.76
CA ALA A 135 -12.06 -16.28 17.00
C ALA A 135 -10.67 -16.90 17.15
N GLU A 136 -10.16 -17.56 16.11
CA GLU A 136 -8.81 -18.13 16.08
C GLU A 136 -7.74 -17.06 16.21
N LEU A 137 -7.94 -15.91 15.55
CA LEU A 137 -7.04 -14.79 15.67
C LEU A 137 -6.98 -14.26 17.11
N TYR A 138 -8.13 -14.13 17.78
CA TYR A 138 -8.18 -13.73 19.18
C TYR A 138 -7.44 -14.70 20.08
N GLU A 139 -7.63 -15.99 19.88
CA GLU A 139 -6.94 -17.04 20.66
C GLU A 139 -5.43 -16.94 20.49
N VAL A 140 -4.93 -16.86 19.24
CA VAL A 140 -3.50 -16.77 18.96
C VAL A 140 -2.87 -15.50 19.55
N VAL A 141 -3.50 -14.33 19.40
CA VAL A 141 -2.94 -13.08 19.96
C VAL A 141 -3.02 -13.01 21.47
N SER A 142 -4.00 -13.70 22.09
CA SER A 142 -4.11 -13.81 23.53
C SER A 142 -3.02 -14.71 24.12
N ILE A 143 -2.75 -15.86 23.50
CA ILE A 143 -1.64 -16.75 23.86
C ILE A 143 -0.30 -16.04 23.71
N ALA A 144 -0.14 -15.25 22.66
CA ALA A 144 1.07 -14.45 22.43
C ALA A 144 1.21 -13.26 23.39
N GLY A 145 0.25 -13.04 24.31
CA GLY A 145 0.26 -11.90 25.23
C GLY A 145 0.10 -10.54 24.59
N ALA A 146 -0.34 -10.50 23.33
CA ALA A 146 -0.50 -9.27 22.57
C ALA A 146 -1.75 -8.47 22.96
N VAL A 147 -2.77 -9.14 23.49
CA VAL A 147 -3.99 -8.53 24.01
C VAL A 147 -4.35 -9.17 25.35
N SER A 148 -4.88 -8.35 26.26
CA SER A 148 -5.25 -8.79 27.61
C SER A 148 -6.74 -9.10 27.77
N SER A 149 -7.57 -8.68 26.80
CA SER A 149 -9.01 -8.87 26.84
C SER A 149 -9.62 -8.84 25.44
N GLN A 150 -10.78 -9.47 25.30
CA GLN A 150 -11.55 -9.45 24.05
C GLN A 150 -11.98 -8.03 23.65
N GLU A 151 -12.27 -7.18 24.61
CA GLU A 151 -12.60 -5.77 24.36
C GLU A 151 -11.41 -5.02 23.72
N THR A 152 -10.20 -5.22 24.26
CA THR A 152 -8.97 -4.64 23.70
C THR A 152 -8.72 -5.16 22.28
N PHE A 153 -8.93 -6.46 22.06
CA PHE A 153 -8.81 -7.08 20.75
C PHE A 153 -9.78 -6.44 19.73
N GLN A 154 -11.06 -6.34 20.09
CA GLN A 154 -12.09 -5.75 19.22
C GLN A 154 -11.79 -4.29 18.89
N LYS A 155 -11.30 -3.53 19.86
CA LYS A 155 -10.87 -2.15 19.65
C LYS A 155 -9.75 -2.06 18.61
N TYR A 156 -8.71 -2.89 18.73
CA TYR A 156 -7.59 -2.90 17.79
C TYR A 156 -8.01 -3.38 16.41
N LEU A 157 -8.85 -4.42 16.35
CA LEU A 157 -9.36 -4.95 15.08
C LEU A 157 -10.22 -3.91 14.35
N THR A 158 -11.08 -3.20 15.06
CA THR A 158 -11.89 -2.10 14.49
C THR A 158 -11.01 -0.99 13.93
N GLN A 159 -9.93 -0.64 14.61
CA GLN A 159 -8.98 0.35 14.11
C GLN A 159 -8.15 -0.13 12.91
N LEU A 160 -7.89 -1.45 12.80
CA LEU A 160 -7.18 -2.05 11.68
C LEU A 160 -8.07 -2.27 10.45
N ARG A 161 -9.37 -2.47 10.61
CA ARG A 161 -10.31 -2.75 9.51
C ARG A 161 -10.17 -1.80 8.31
N PRO A 162 -10.07 -0.47 8.48
CA PRO A 162 -9.89 0.44 7.33
C PRO A 162 -8.58 0.20 6.56
N LEU A 163 -7.54 -0.25 7.24
CA LEU A 163 -6.26 -0.58 6.60
C LEU A 163 -6.30 -1.95 5.89
N LEU A 164 -7.06 -2.91 6.43
CA LEU A 164 -7.14 -4.28 5.94
C LEU A 164 -8.22 -4.49 4.88
N ALA A 165 -9.36 -3.79 4.95
CA ALA A 165 -10.47 -3.91 3.99
C ALA A 165 -10.02 -3.64 2.55
N LYS A 166 -9.06 -2.71 2.37
CA LYS A 166 -8.48 -2.38 1.07
C LYS A 166 -7.60 -3.47 0.46
N TYR A 167 -7.17 -4.46 1.24
CA TYR A 167 -6.44 -5.63 0.73
C TYR A 167 -7.39 -6.68 0.12
N ARG A 168 -8.61 -6.84 0.65
CA ARG A 168 -9.58 -7.83 0.16
C ARG A 168 -10.24 -7.44 -1.16
N GLU A 169 -10.49 -6.15 -1.40
CA GLU A 169 -11.06 -5.70 -2.67
C GLU A 169 -10.10 -5.85 -3.84
N ALA A 170 -8.79 -5.85 -3.59
CA ALA A 170 -7.78 -6.07 -4.62
C ALA A 170 -7.66 -7.54 -5.05
N GLU A 171 -8.04 -8.49 -4.20
CA GLU A 171 -8.03 -9.95 -4.52
C GLU A 171 -9.36 -10.45 -5.09
N ALA A 172 -10.46 -9.71 -4.89
CA ALA A 172 -11.79 -10.09 -5.39
C ALA A 172 -12.09 -9.58 -6.81
N GLY A 173 -11.18 -8.86 -7.43
CA GLY A 173 -11.31 -8.25 -8.77
C GLY A 173 -10.45 -8.90 -9.86
N GLU A 174 -9.94 -10.12 -9.63
CA GLU A 174 -9.28 -10.95 -10.67
C GLU A 174 -10.19 -12.08 -11.16
#